data_b94bb0833eb1ecc11509eae807898188
#
_entry.id   b94bb0833eb1ecc11509eae807898188
#
_cell.length_a   1.000
_cell.length_b   1.000
_cell.length_c   1.000
_cell.angle_alpha   90.00
_cell.angle_beta   90.00
_cell.angle_gamma   90.00
#
_symmetry.space_group_name_H-M   'P 1'
#
loop_
_entity.id
_entity.type
_entity.pdbx_description
1 polymer ?
#
loop_
_entity_poly.entity_id
_entity_poly.type
_entity_poly.pdbx_seq_one_letter_code
_entity_poly.pdbx_strand_id
1 'polypeptide(L)'
;MAHILVVDDEIGIRELLSEILADEGHSVWLAENATEARRVRAEKRPDLVLLDIWMPDTDGISLLKEWSANGLLTMPVVMMSGHGTIDTAV
;
A
#
# COMPACT_ATOMS: atom_id res chain seq x y z
N MET A 1 -2.84 -7.63 -16.05
CA MET A 1 -2.41 -7.99 -14.68
C MET A 1 -1.51 -6.92 -14.12
N ALA A 2 -1.76 -6.50 -12.90
CA ALA A 2 -0.94 -5.51 -12.21
C ALA A 2 -0.30 -6.10 -10.96
N HIS A 3 0.81 -5.51 -10.52
CA HIS A 3 1.42 -5.81 -9.23
C HIS A 3 0.96 -4.74 -8.24
N ILE A 4 0.24 -5.15 -7.22
CA ILE A 4 -0.38 -4.25 -6.26
C ILE A 4 0.20 -4.50 -4.87
N LEU A 5 0.70 -3.42 -4.25
CA LEU A 5 1.16 -3.48 -2.86
C LEU A 5 0.03 -3.01 -1.95
N VAL A 6 -0.35 -3.84 -1.00
CA VAL A 6 -1.34 -3.51 0.02
C VAL A 6 -0.62 -3.33 1.36
N VAL A 7 -0.73 -2.13 1.92
CA VAL A 7 -0.11 -1.76 3.19
C VAL A 7 -1.21 -1.48 4.22
N ASP A 8 -1.38 -2.38 5.16
CA ASP A 8 -2.38 -2.25 6.22
C ASP A 8 -1.95 -3.10 7.41
N ASP A 9 -2.11 -2.59 8.63
CA ASP A 9 -1.73 -3.31 9.83
C ASP A 9 -2.74 -4.37 10.26
N GLU A 10 -3.95 -4.37 9.70
CA GLU A 10 -4.97 -5.37 9.99
C GLU A 10 -4.85 -6.56 9.04
N ILE A 11 -4.62 -7.74 9.61
CA ILE A 11 -4.49 -8.96 8.81
C ILE A 11 -5.77 -9.28 8.03
N GLY A 12 -6.94 -9.03 8.60
CA GLY A 12 -8.21 -9.27 7.93
C GLY A 12 -8.38 -8.45 6.65
N ILE A 13 -7.93 -7.19 6.68
CA ILE A 13 -7.98 -6.31 5.52
C ILE A 13 -6.97 -6.77 4.46
N ARG A 14 -5.74 -7.11 4.88
CA ARG A 14 -4.73 -7.61 3.93
C ARG A 14 -5.21 -8.87 3.22
N GLU A 15 -5.77 -9.82 3.97
CA GLU A 15 -6.27 -11.06 3.40
C GLU A 15 -7.44 -10.84 2.46
N LEU A 16 -8.40 -9.99 2.87
CA LEU A 16 -9.57 -9.69 2.05
C LEU A 16 -9.18 -9.03 0.73
N LEU A 17 -8.35 -8.00 0.78
CA LEU A 17 -7.91 -7.30 -0.42
C LEU A 17 -7.06 -8.20 -1.30
N SER A 18 -6.18 -9.00 -0.71
CA SER A 18 -5.37 -9.96 -1.46
C SER A 18 -6.24 -10.94 -2.23
N GLU A 19 -7.29 -11.47 -1.60
CA GLU A 19 -8.21 -12.42 -2.23
C GLU A 19 -8.98 -11.76 -3.37
N ILE A 20 -9.55 -10.58 -3.13
CA ILE A 20 -10.32 -9.85 -4.15
C ILE A 20 -9.44 -9.52 -5.36
N LEU A 21 -8.25 -8.98 -5.12
CA LEU A 21 -7.36 -8.55 -6.20
C LEU A 21 -6.79 -9.74 -6.96
N ALA A 22 -6.45 -10.83 -6.27
CA ALA A 22 -5.98 -12.04 -6.91
C ALA A 22 -7.07 -12.66 -7.81
N ASP A 23 -8.32 -12.61 -7.37
CA ASP A 23 -9.45 -13.10 -8.18
C ASP A 23 -9.60 -12.31 -9.49
N GLU A 24 -9.18 -11.05 -9.49
CA GLU A 24 -9.19 -10.22 -10.69
C GLU A 24 -7.92 -10.36 -11.55
N GLY A 25 -7.05 -11.29 -11.19
CA GLY A 25 -5.84 -11.60 -11.96
C GLY A 25 -4.62 -10.77 -11.63
N HIS A 26 -4.61 -10.07 -10.49
CA HIS A 26 -3.46 -9.26 -10.07
C HIS A 26 -2.51 -10.04 -9.16
N SER A 27 -1.23 -9.69 -9.19
CA SER A 27 -0.27 -10.13 -8.19
C SER A 27 -0.30 -9.16 -7.02
N VAL A 28 -0.32 -9.69 -5.80
CA VAL A 28 -0.45 -8.85 -4.60
C VAL A 28 0.75 -9.07 -3.70
N TRP A 29 1.38 -7.96 -3.28
CA TRP A 29 2.38 -7.96 -2.22
C TRP A 29 1.74 -7.33 -0.99
N LEU A 30 2.06 -7.86 0.19
CA LEU A 30 1.46 -7.42 1.44
C LEU A 30 2.54 -6.84 2.36
N ALA A 31 2.20 -5.76 3.05
CA ALA A 31 3.03 -5.17 4.08
C ALA A 31 2.15 -4.81 5.27
N GLU A 32 2.60 -5.17 6.47
CA GLU A 32 1.83 -4.92 7.69
C GLU A 32 2.15 -3.58 8.37
N ASN A 33 3.18 -2.91 7.90
CA ASN A 33 3.62 -1.61 8.45
C ASN A 33 4.48 -0.87 7.42
N ALA A 34 4.89 0.35 7.79
CA ALA A 34 5.69 1.18 6.89
C ALA A 34 7.08 0.60 6.64
N THR A 35 7.69 -0.04 7.63
CA THR A 35 9.00 -0.68 7.48
C THR A 35 8.97 -1.75 6.40
N GLU A 36 7.97 -2.61 6.43
CA GLU A 36 7.78 -3.63 5.39
C GLU A 36 7.47 -3.01 4.03
N ALA A 37 6.64 -1.96 4.02
CA ALA A 37 6.32 -1.25 2.78
C ALA A 37 7.56 -0.64 2.14
N ARG A 38 8.44 -0.05 2.93
CA ARG A 38 9.71 0.50 2.45
C ARG A 38 10.57 -0.59 1.82
N ARG A 39 10.66 -1.75 2.49
CA ARG A 39 11.43 -2.89 1.99
C ARG A 39 10.90 -3.37 0.64
N VAL A 40 9.61 -3.56 0.54
CA VAL A 40 8.99 -4.03 -0.70
C VAL A 40 9.20 -2.99 -1.82
N ARG A 41 8.99 -1.71 -1.52
CA ARG A 41 9.18 -0.65 -2.53
C ARG A 41 10.62 -0.52 -3.00
N ALA A 42 11.60 -0.77 -2.12
CA ALA A 42 13.01 -0.73 -2.48
C ALA A 42 13.41 -1.88 -3.40
N GLU A 43 12.81 -3.03 -3.22
CA GLU A 43 13.12 -4.24 -3.98
C GLU A 43 12.26 -4.42 -5.24
N LYS A 44 11.06 -3.84 -5.24
CA LYS A 44 10.04 -4.09 -6.26
C LYS A 44 9.39 -2.78 -6.71
N ARG A 45 8.77 -2.83 -7.88
CA ARG A 45 8.05 -1.68 -8.43
C ARG A 45 6.58 -2.04 -8.58
N PRO A 46 5.74 -1.74 -7.58
CA PRO A 46 4.31 -1.97 -7.72
C PRO A 46 3.71 -1.01 -8.74
N ASP A 47 2.67 -1.48 -9.41
CA ASP A 47 1.91 -0.64 -10.36
C ASP A 47 0.89 0.23 -9.63
N LEU A 48 0.50 -0.18 -8.43
CA LEU A 48 -0.47 0.52 -7.60
C LEU A 48 -0.18 0.17 -6.14
N VAL A 49 -0.36 1.15 -5.26
CA VAL A 49 -0.26 0.93 -3.80
C VAL A 49 -1.58 1.31 -3.14
N LEU A 50 -2.09 0.40 -2.31
CA LEU A 50 -3.19 0.69 -1.39
C LEU A 50 -2.57 0.89 -0.02
N LEU A 51 -2.65 2.10 0.51
CA LEU A 51 -1.88 2.50 1.68
C LEU A 51 -2.78 2.97 2.81
N ASP A 52 -2.74 2.25 3.94
CA ASP A 52 -3.45 2.64 5.14
C ASP A 52 -2.83 3.91 5.74
N ILE A 53 -3.69 4.83 6.18
CA ILE A 53 -3.24 6.06 6.83
C ILE A 53 -2.70 5.76 8.23
N TRP A 54 -3.40 4.92 8.99
CA TRP A 54 -3.09 4.66 10.40
C TRP A 54 -2.30 3.36 10.56
N MET A 55 -1.01 3.50 10.83
CA MET A 55 -0.10 2.36 11.06
C MET A 55 0.74 2.62 12.31
N PRO A 56 1.22 1.55 13.00
CA PRO A 56 1.89 1.70 14.29
C PRO A 56 3.26 2.38 14.23
N ASP A 57 4.01 2.23 13.14
CA ASP A 57 5.40 2.75 13.07
C ASP A 57 5.48 4.12 12.38
N THR A 58 4.88 4.26 11.22
CA THR A 58 4.86 5.52 10.47
C THR A 58 3.50 5.61 9.80
N ASP A 59 2.80 6.73 9.95
CA ASP A 59 1.51 6.89 9.27
C ASP A 59 1.66 6.92 7.75
N GLY A 60 0.57 6.58 7.05
CA GLY A 60 0.59 6.49 5.59
C GLY A 60 0.91 7.79 4.89
N ILE A 61 0.47 8.91 5.42
CA ILE A 61 0.74 10.24 4.83
C ILE A 61 2.22 10.56 4.92
N SER A 62 2.85 10.29 6.05
CA SER A 62 4.29 10.49 6.22
C SER A 62 5.10 9.60 5.29
N LEU A 63 4.69 8.35 5.11
CA LEU A 63 5.32 7.42 4.17
C LEU A 63 5.19 7.93 2.73
N LEU A 64 4.01 8.41 2.36
CA LEU A 64 3.76 8.97 1.03
C LEU A 64 4.69 10.16 0.75
N LYS A 65 4.83 11.06 1.72
CA LYS A 65 5.73 12.21 1.62
C LYS A 65 7.20 11.79 1.50
N GLU A 66 7.59 10.78 2.26
CA GLU A 66 8.93 10.21 2.21
C GLU A 66 9.24 9.66 0.80
N TRP A 67 8.33 8.89 0.24
CA TRP A 67 8.51 8.35 -1.10
C TRP A 67 8.57 9.45 -2.16
N SER A 68 7.73 10.49 -2.02
CA SER A 68 7.76 11.63 -2.92
C SER A 68 9.12 12.34 -2.86
N ALA A 69 9.62 12.59 -1.65
CA ALA A 69 10.91 13.28 -1.45
C ALA A 69 12.10 12.49 -2.01
N ASN A 70 12.02 11.17 -2.01
CA ASN A 70 13.10 10.28 -2.45
C ASN A 70 12.98 9.81 -3.91
N GLY A 71 12.03 10.34 -4.65
CA GLY A 71 11.81 9.95 -6.04
C GLY A 71 11.21 8.56 -6.22
N LEU A 72 10.60 8.00 -5.18
CA LEU A 72 10.03 6.66 -5.20
C LEU A 72 8.53 6.63 -5.48
N LEU A 73 7.88 7.79 -5.54
CA LEU A 73 6.45 7.89 -5.82
C LEU A 73 6.21 7.93 -7.33
N THR A 74 6.43 6.80 -7.98
CA THR A 74 6.32 6.66 -9.43
C THR A 74 5.06 5.91 -9.87
N MET A 75 4.18 5.60 -8.93
CA MET A 75 2.95 4.84 -9.16
C MET A 75 1.77 5.51 -8.44
N PRO A 76 0.54 5.25 -8.86
CA PRO A 76 -0.64 5.71 -8.12
C PRO A 76 -0.68 5.12 -6.72
N VAL A 77 -1.09 5.94 -5.75
CA VAL A 77 -1.31 5.51 -4.38
C VAL A 77 -2.74 5.87 -3.98
N VAL A 78 -3.47 4.89 -3.51
CA VAL A 78 -4.82 5.07 -2.98
C VAL A 78 -4.74 4.96 -1.46
N MET A 79 -5.14 6.02 -0.77
CA MET A 79 -5.13 6.06 0.70
C MET A 79 -6.39 5.41 1.26
N MET A 80 -6.21 4.60 2.31
CA MET A 80 -7.31 3.96 3.03
C MET A 80 -7.37 4.57 4.44
N SER A 81 -8.56 5.03 4.84
CA SER A 81 -8.70 5.75 6.10
C SER A 81 -8.83 4.86 7.35
N GLY A 82 -8.89 3.56 7.17
CA GLY A 82 -9.13 2.63 8.28
C GLY A 82 -10.60 2.50 8.68
N HIS A 83 -11.49 3.24 8.02
CA HIS A 83 -12.94 3.19 8.24
C HIS A 83 -13.70 2.80 6.97
N GLY A 84 -13.02 2.16 6.04
CA GLY A 84 -13.62 1.75 4.77
C GLY A 84 -13.71 2.84 3.72
N THR A 85 -13.25 4.04 4.01
CA THR A 85 -13.20 5.15 3.04
C THR A 85 -11.89 5.09 2.27
N ILE A 86 -11.96 5.25 0.96
CA ILE A 86 -10.79 5.23 0.09
C ILE A 86 -10.71 6.56 -0.65
N ASP A 87 -9.56 7.25 -0.51
CA ASP A 87 -9.29 8.49 -1.21
C ASP A 87 -8.05 8.36 -2.07
N THR A 88 -8.11 8.89 -3.29
CA THR A 88 -6.97 8.89 -4.19
C THR A 88 -5.99 9.99 -3.76
N ALA A 89 -4.74 9.60 -3.51
CA ALA A 89 -3.70 10.54 -3.06
C ALA A 89 -2.81 11.05 -4.20
N VAL A 90 -2.66 10.25 -5.24
CA VAL A 90 -1.81 10.61 -6.40
C VAL A 90 -2.36 10.01 -7.66
#